data_5e262a091ed8c450327a74bd5b211bf1
#
_entry.id   5e262a091ed8c450327a74bd5b211bf1
#
_cell.length_a   1.000
_cell.length_b   1.000
_cell.length_c   1.000
_cell.angle_alpha   90.00
_cell.angle_beta   90.00
_cell.angle_gamma   90.00
#
_symmetry.space_group_name_H-M   'P 1'
#
loop_
_entity.id
_entity.type
_entity.pdbx_description
1 polymer ?
#
loop_
_entity_poly.entity_id
_entity_poly.type
_entity_poly.pdbx_seq_one_letter_code
_entity_poly.pdbx_strand_id
1 'polypeptide(L)'
;MCGIMSLTHMIDLRENTTSKENKMKKDKLKELRIVDNFYQTSAFFPMPTILVGTVSENGQTNLGAYSLCFPYYVAGKDYYAMILECRNSSNTAQNLLRSKKCSLNFITDEKGYFKEAVRLGFPGETTEEKMKNCLFTLSESTLGEGRPQIVEESYQVFECTWDDSLESAFEDKAGELEGYEPPYRSFNGITSKFGAHFILKIDKILMKEKYHDAIVNGVKSSNFPPVPVDYGYRDSTNFWCSRFKKPFSEKIPEKNNGDVKSVIYAADRIDPDVKFTEDACAKLVKIPRVFLKAALTQMVNIAKEEGITLIDEAALNIINDKRRKEKK
;
A
#
# COMPACT_ATOMS: atom_id res chain seq x y z
N MET A 1 11.28 0.30 75.49
CA MET A 1 10.08 1.14 75.30
C MET A 1 9.67 0.96 73.85
N CYS A 2 8.64 0.17 73.58
CA CYS A 2 8.08 -0.08 72.29
C CYS A 2 7.11 1.06 71.90
N GLY A 3 7.38 1.79 70.86
CA GLY A 3 6.45 2.79 70.38
C GLY A 3 5.48 2.18 69.33
N ILE A 4 4.23 2.18 69.66
CA ILE A 4 3.10 1.75 68.82
C ILE A 4 2.89 2.82 67.83
N MET A 5 3.24 2.55 66.57
CA MET A 5 2.85 3.39 65.42
C MET A 5 1.36 3.17 65.09
N SER A 6 0.64 4.26 65.12
CA SER A 6 -0.81 4.37 64.96
C SER A 6 -1.33 3.81 63.64
N LEU A 7 -2.35 2.98 63.72
CA LEU A 7 -3.10 2.38 62.61
C LEU A 7 -3.77 3.41 61.67
N THR A 8 -3.77 4.67 62.03
CA THR A 8 -4.39 5.77 61.24
C THR A 8 -3.59 6.19 60.02
N HIS A 9 -2.27 5.88 59.94
CA HIS A 9 -1.43 6.25 58.80
C HIS A 9 -1.43 5.21 57.67
N MET A 10 -2.02 4.03 57.92
CA MET A 10 -2.15 2.97 56.90
C MET A 10 -3.47 3.03 56.12
N ILE A 11 -4.44 3.81 56.56
CA ILE A 11 -5.74 3.95 55.86
C ILE A 11 -5.68 5.05 54.81
N ASP A 12 -4.88 6.09 55.03
CA ASP A 12 -4.75 7.22 54.09
C ASP A 12 -3.93 6.87 52.80
N LEU A 13 -3.16 5.77 52.83
CA LEU A 13 -2.42 5.31 51.65
C LEU A 13 -3.21 4.37 50.72
N ARG A 14 -4.37 3.89 51.18
CA ARG A 14 -5.26 3.06 50.34
C ARG A 14 -6.36 3.82 49.62
N GLU A 15 -6.71 4.99 50.07
CA GLU A 15 -7.73 5.82 49.40
C GLU A 15 -7.19 6.68 48.26
N ASN A 16 -5.86 6.87 48.19
CA ASN A 16 -5.25 7.67 47.10
C ASN A 16 -4.82 6.85 45.87
N THR A 17 -5.06 5.52 45.87
CA THR A 17 -4.75 4.66 44.72
C THR A 17 -5.98 4.29 43.89
N THR A 18 -7.19 4.66 44.30
CA THR A 18 -8.42 4.28 43.61
C THR A 18 -9.10 5.38 42.78
N SER A 19 -8.50 6.56 42.63
CA SER A 19 -9.11 7.65 41.87
C SER A 19 -8.40 8.08 40.54
N LYS A 20 -7.55 7.22 40.02
CA LYS A 20 -7.05 7.35 38.63
C LYS A 20 -7.46 6.18 37.77
N GLU A 21 -8.65 5.67 37.90
CA GLU A 21 -9.33 5.10 36.74
C GLU A 21 -9.63 6.23 35.78
N ASN A 22 -8.69 6.45 34.88
CA ASN A 22 -8.97 7.19 33.64
C ASN A 22 -10.18 6.49 33.01
N LYS A 23 -11.38 6.99 33.26
CA LYS A 23 -12.53 6.70 32.42
C LYS A 23 -12.14 7.17 31.01
N MET A 24 -11.53 6.28 30.24
CA MET A 24 -11.47 6.45 28.81
C MET A 24 -12.91 6.71 28.37
N LYS A 25 -13.23 7.95 28.00
CA LYS A 25 -14.49 8.26 27.35
C LYS A 25 -14.61 7.22 26.24
N LYS A 26 -15.59 6.34 26.32
CA LYS A 26 -15.89 5.41 25.24
C LYS A 26 -16.36 6.26 24.07
N ASP A 27 -15.45 6.55 23.16
CA ASP A 27 -15.79 7.24 21.93
C ASP A 27 -16.78 6.36 21.17
N LYS A 28 -17.85 7.00 20.69
CA LYS A 28 -18.87 6.29 19.91
C LYS A 28 -18.31 5.98 18.53
N LEU A 29 -18.51 4.75 18.09
CA LEU A 29 -18.27 4.38 16.70
C LEU A 29 -19.23 5.16 15.81
N LYS A 30 -18.71 5.68 14.70
CA LYS A 30 -19.49 6.32 13.64
C LYS A 30 -19.24 5.56 12.35
N GLU A 31 -20.29 5.48 11.55
CA GLU A 31 -20.19 4.92 10.23
C GLU A 31 -19.36 5.83 9.32
N LEU A 32 -18.51 5.21 8.51
CA LEU A 32 -17.70 5.87 7.51
C LEU A 32 -18.08 5.27 6.15
N ARG A 33 -18.32 6.09 5.13
CA ARG A 33 -18.68 5.56 3.81
C ARG A 33 -17.57 4.69 3.25
N ILE A 34 -17.91 3.53 2.72
CA ILE A 34 -16.92 2.57 2.16
C ILE A 34 -16.09 3.22 1.06
N VAL A 35 -16.71 4.01 0.18
CA VAL A 35 -16.03 4.69 -0.92
C VAL A 35 -14.93 5.67 -0.47
N ASP A 36 -15.04 6.23 0.73
CA ASP A 36 -14.05 7.18 1.25
C ASP A 36 -12.85 6.47 1.88
N ASN A 37 -12.97 5.17 2.16
CA ASN A 37 -12.13 4.54 3.16
C ASN A 37 -11.58 3.20 2.78
N PHE A 38 -12.08 2.62 1.73
CA PHE A 38 -11.55 1.37 1.28
C PHE A 38 -10.16 1.57 0.66
N TYR A 39 -9.26 0.67 0.87
CA TYR A 39 -7.97 0.63 0.20
C TYR A 39 -6.93 1.61 0.71
N GLN A 40 -6.54 1.55 1.96
CA GLN A 40 -5.46 2.38 2.50
C GLN A 40 -5.73 3.89 2.48
N THR A 41 -6.95 4.32 2.27
CA THR A 41 -7.18 5.76 2.12
C THR A 41 -7.59 6.45 3.39
N SER A 42 -8.11 5.74 4.38
CA SER A 42 -8.59 6.39 5.61
C SER A 42 -8.79 5.45 6.78
N ALA A 43 -8.61 4.19 6.60
CA ALA A 43 -8.98 3.20 7.58
C ALA A 43 -7.84 2.81 8.52
N PHE A 44 -6.83 3.61 8.74
CA PHE A 44 -5.69 3.30 9.61
C PHE A 44 -5.31 1.82 9.58
N PHE A 45 -4.94 1.35 8.40
CA PHE A 45 -4.60 -0.05 8.17
C PHE A 45 -3.08 -0.21 7.98
N PRO A 46 -2.31 -0.30 9.08
CA PRO A 46 -0.85 -0.30 9.02
C PRO A 46 -0.33 -1.59 8.40
N MET A 47 0.51 -1.43 7.39
CA MET A 47 1.11 -2.55 6.68
C MET A 47 2.60 -2.35 6.45
N PRO A 48 3.41 -3.41 6.44
CA PRO A 48 4.81 -3.32 6.06
C PRO A 48 4.97 -2.80 4.65
N THR A 49 5.93 -1.90 4.45
CA THR A 49 6.33 -1.43 3.13
C THR A 49 7.52 -2.24 2.63
N ILE A 50 7.40 -2.81 1.45
CA ILE A 50 8.46 -3.56 0.77
C ILE A 50 8.74 -2.93 -0.60
N LEU A 51 9.91 -3.24 -1.16
CA LEU A 51 10.25 -2.93 -2.54
C LEU A 51 10.15 -4.20 -3.39
N VAL A 52 9.32 -4.14 -4.43
CA VAL A 52 9.20 -5.23 -5.40
C VAL A 52 10.09 -4.93 -6.59
N GLY A 53 11.12 -5.75 -6.78
CA GLY A 53 11.99 -5.73 -7.94
C GLY A 53 11.42 -6.59 -9.06
N THR A 54 11.39 -6.08 -10.29
CA THR A 54 10.96 -6.78 -11.50
C THR A 54 11.85 -6.39 -12.67
N VAL A 55 11.91 -7.22 -13.72
CA VAL A 55 12.71 -6.92 -14.91
C VAL A 55 11.86 -6.22 -15.95
N SER A 56 12.26 -5.01 -16.36
CA SER A 56 11.62 -4.26 -17.43
C SER A 56 11.94 -4.85 -18.82
N GLU A 57 11.30 -4.35 -19.86
CA GLU A 57 11.44 -4.87 -21.22
C GLU A 57 12.88 -4.74 -21.74
N ASN A 58 13.59 -3.69 -21.33
CA ASN A 58 14.98 -3.47 -21.70
C ASN A 58 16.00 -4.22 -20.80
N GLY A 59 15.53 -5.09 -19.92
CA GLY A 59 16.38 -5.88 -19.00
C GLY A 59 16.77 -5.17 -17.71
N GLN A 60 16.43 -3.90 -17.54
CA GLN A 60 16.72 -3.15 -16.32
C GLN A 60 15.81 -3.56 -15.16
N THR A 61 16.33 -3.60 -13.94
CA THR A 61 15.52 -3.80 -12.75
C THR A 61 14.68 -2.55 -12.46
N ASN A 62 13.38 -2.75 -12.32
CA ASN A 62 12.42 -1.75 -11.84
C ASN A 62 12.09 -2.05 -10.38
N LEU A 63 12.13 -1.04 -9.53
CA LEU A 63 11.63 -1.12 -8.15
C LEU A 63 10.30 -0.41 -8.01
N GLY A 64 9.36 -1.05 -7.32
CA GLY A 64 8.09 -0.46 -6.92
C GLY A 64 7.85 -0.68 -5.43
N ALA A 65 7.38 0.34 -4.71
CA ALA A 65 7.03 0.21 -3.30
C ALA A 65 5.58 -0.23 -3.14
N TYR A 66 5.37 -1.23 -2.29
CA TYR A 66 4.08 -1.85 -2.02
C TYR A 66 3.90 -2.12 -0.54
N SER A 67 2.66 -1.99 -0.09
CA SER A 67 2.21 -2.42 1.23
C SER A 67 1.14 -3.52 1.17
N LEU A 68 0.56 -3.77 -0.02
CA LEU A 68 -0.38 -4.87 -0.25
C LEU A 68 0.38 -6.12 -0.73
N CYS A 69 1.26 -6.63 0.13
CA CYS A 69 1.99 -7.87 -0.11
C CYS A 69 2.02 -8.68 1.19
N PHE A 70 1.37 -9.84 1.18
CA PHE A 70 1.12 -10.64 2.37
C PHE A 70 1.54 -12.08 2.18
N PRO A 71 1.86 -12.81 3.26
CA PRO A 71 1.94 -14.25 3.20
C PRO A 71 0.63 -14.84 2.68
N TYR A 72 0.72 -15.72 1.70
CA TYR A 72 -0.39 -16.45 1.16
C TYR A 72 -0.24 -17.93 1.51
N TYR A 73 -1.23 -18.47 2.24
CA TYR A 73 -1.20 -19.86 2.62
C TYR A 73 -1.75 -20.72 1.47
N VAL A 74 -0.87 -21.50 0.89
CA VAL A 74 -1.23 -22.54 -0.07
C VAL A 74 -0.97 -23.88 0.62
N ALA A 75 -1.93 -24.78 0.59
CA ALA A 75 -1.78 -26.08 1.24
C ALA A 75 -0.65 -26.89 0.58
N GLY A 76 0.32 -27.36 1.41
CA GLY A 76 1.48 -28.13 0.98
C GLY A 76 2.67 -27.83 1.87
N LYS A 77 3.50 -28.84 2.17
CA LYS A 77 4.65 -28.69 3.06
C LYS A 77 5.79 -27.90 2.45
N ASP A 78 5.90 -27.91 1.13
CA ASP A 78 7.04 -27.37 0.39
C ASP A 78 6.67 -26.16 -0.50
N TYR A 79 5.47 -25.62 -0.28
CA TYR A 79 4.99 -24.48 -1.03
C TYR A 79 4.71 -23.30 -0.13
N TYR A 80 5.54 -22.26 -0.26
CA TYR A 80 5.38 -20.99 0.43
C TYR A 80 5.22 -19.88 -0.58
N ALA A 81 4.24 -19.00 -0.37
CA ALA A 81 3.94 -17.92 -1.31
C ALA A 81 3.60 -16.62 -0.59
N MET A 82 3.76 -15.54 -1.35
CA MET A 82 3.23 -14.22 -1.02
C MET A 82 2.16 -13.87 -2.04
N ILE A 83 1.14 -13.15 -1.63
CA ILE A 83 0.21 -12.51 -2.55
C ILE A 83 0.57 -11.03 -2.66
N LEU A 84 0.71 -10.56 -3.90
CA LEU A 84 0.93 -9.15 -4.21
C LEU A 84 -0.29 -8.60 -4.92
N GLU A 85 -0.87 -7.55 -4.38
CA GLU A 85 -1.93 -6.79 -5.02
C GLU A 85 -1.39 -5.49 -5.59
N CYS A 86 -1.68 -5.19 -6.84
CA CYS A 86 -1.22 -3.99 -7.49
C CYS A 86 -2.16 -3.54 -8.62
N ARG A 87 -1.94 -2.31 -9.10
CA ARG A 87 -2.63 -1.86 -10.32
C ARG A 87 -2.12 -2.66 -11.52
N ASN A 88 -3.04 -3.15 -12.35
CA ASN A 88 -2.69 -3.90 -13.56
C ASN A 88 -1.83 -3.07 -14.54
N SER A 89 -1.93 -1.74 -14.52
CA SER A 89 -1.15 -0.81 -15.36
C SER A 89 0.20 -0.41 -14.75
N SER A 90 0.57 -0.95 -13.58
CA SER A 90 1.88 -0.63 -12.97
C SER A 90 3.02 -1.33 -13.72
N ASN A 91 4.21 -0.72 -13.72
CA ASN A 91 5.41 -1.36 -14.28
C ASN A 91 5.63 -2.75 -13.65
N THR A 92 5.38 -2.89 -12.37
CA THR A 92 5.51 -4.17 -11.64
C THR A 92 4.58 -5.24 -12.21
N ALA A 93 3.29 -4.92 -12.41
CA ALA A 93 2.33 -5.87 -12.97
C ALA A 93 2.71 -6.27 -14.39
N GLN A 94 3.01 -5.30 -15.25
CA GLN A 94 3.38 -5.56 -16.64
C GLN A 94 4.66 -6.39 -16.75
N ASN A 95 5.63 -6.11 -15.91
CA ASN A 95 6.88 -6.88 -15.85
C ASN A 95 6.65 -8.31 -15.35
N LEU A 96 5.81 -8.50 -14.32
CA LEU A 96 5.46 -9.84 -13.81
C LEU A 96 4.73 -10.68 -14.85
N LEU A 97 3.76 -10.10 -15.55
CA LEU A 97 3.05 -10.78 -16.64
C LEU A 97 3.99 -11.28 -17.73
N ARG A 98 5.09 -10.56 -18.00
CA ARG A 98 6.07 -10.92 -19.02
C ARG A 98 7.13 -11.89 -18.51
N SER A 99 7.77 -11.58 -17.37
CA SER A 99 8.96 -12.28 -16.90
C SER A 99 8.67 -13.37 -15.86
N LYS A 100 7.52 -13.29 -15.20
CA LYS A 100 7.12 -14.14 -14.06
C LYS A 100 8.09 -14.09 -12.85
N LYS A 101 9.11 -13.24 -12.87
CA LYS A 101 10.17 -13.20 -11.85
C LYS A 101 10.13 -11.89 -11.08
N CYS A 102 10.31 -11.98 -9.76
CA CYS A 102 10.46 -10.81 -8.90
C CYS A 102 11.34 -11.06 -7.70
N SER A 103 11.75 -9.97 -7.07
CA SER A 103 12.35 -9.96 -5.73
C SER A 103 11.49 -9.12 -4.79
N LEU A 104 11.24 -9.61 -3.58
CA LEU A 104 10.59 -8.88 -2.52
C LEU A 104 11.65 -8.44 -1.53
N ASN A 105 11.94 -7.15 -1.49
CA ASN A 105 13.06 -6.58 -0.76
C ASN A 105 12.52 -5.87 0.49
N PHE A 106 12.82 -6.39 1.67
CA PHE A 106 12.36 -5.90 2.96
C PHE A 106 13.37 -4.90 3.51
N ILE A 107 13.08 -3.62 3.38
CA ILE A 107 13.94 -2.52 3.81
C ILE A 107 13.76 -2.17 5.28
N THR A 108 14.70 -1.41 5.85
CA THR A 108 14.60 -0.89 7.21
C THR A 108 13.78 0.40 7.27
N ASP A 109 13.44 0.85 8.48
CA ASP A 109 12.61 2.04 8.73
C ASP A 109 13.39 3.36 8.71
N GLU A 110 14.52 3.42 8.04
CA GLU A 110 15.29 4.64 7.90
C GLU A 110 14.53 5.71 7.11
N LYS A 111 14.55 6.95 7.58
CA LYS A 111 13.75 8.03 6.98
C LYS A 111 14.08 8.26 5.50
N GLY A 112 15.35 8.10 5.11
CA GLY A 112 15.77 8.20 3.71
C GLY A 112 15.10 7.14 2.82
N TYR A 113 15.01 5.92 3.33
CA TYR A 113 14.38 4.81 2.61
C TYR A 113 12.87 4.98 2.45
N PHE A 114 12.18 5.53 3.45
CA PHE A 114 10.78 5.89 3.31
C PHE A 114 10.53 6.92 2.21
N LYS A 115 11.32 7.99 2.20
CA LYS A 115 11.23 9.01 1.17
C LYS A 115 11.41 8.41 -0.23
N GLU A 116 12.41 7.55 -0.37
CA GLU A 116 12.67 6.86 -1.64
C GLU A 116 11.57 5.87 -2.00
N ALA A 117 11.07 5.08 -1.03
CA ALA A 117 9.95 4.18 -1.24
C ALA A 117 8.69 4.91 -1.72
N VAL A 118 8.36 6.06 -1.11
CA VAL A 118 7.25 6.91 -1.57
C VAL A 118 7.46 7.34 -3.03
N ARG A 119 8.66 7.77 -3.40
CA ARG A 119 9.00 8.14 -4.77
C ARG A 119 8.82 6.96 -5.74
N LEU A 120 9.36 5.81 -5.40
CA LEU A 120 9.28 4.59 -6.20
C LEU A 120 7.86 4.01 -6.30
N GLY A 121 6.99 4.30 -5.34
CA GLY A 121 5.60 3.84 -5.31
C GLY A 121 4.66 4.62 -6.25
N PHE A 122 5.09 5.77 -6.80
CA PHE A 122 4.24 6.56 -7.69
C PHE A 122 4.28 6.05 -9.13
N PRO A 123 3.10 5.92 -9.77
CA PRO A 123 2.99 5.49 -11.16
C PRO A 123 3.37 6.63 -12.14
N GLY A 124 3.64 6.27 -13.39
CA GLY A 124 3.72 7.19 -14.52
C GLY A 124 5.13 7.56 -14.96
N GLU A 125 6.16 7.01 -14.36
CA GLU A 125 7.55 7.11 -14.85
C GLU A 125 7.96 5.81 -15.52
N THR A 126 8.82 5.91 -16.52
CA THR A 126 9.49 4.74 -17.09
C THR A 126 10.44 4.12 -16.06
N THR A 127 10.88 2.90 -16.29
CA THR A 127 11.88 2.27 -15.41
C THR A 127 13.16 3.09 -15.38
N GLU A 128 13.63 3.58 -16.52
CA GLU A 128 14.85 4.37 -16.67
C GLU A 128 14.77 5.67 -15.84
N GLU A 129 13.67 6.41 -15.97
CA GLU A 129 13.46 7.64 -15.22
C GLU A 129 13.42 7.39 -13.73
N LYS A 130 12.67 6.36 -13.33
CA LYS A 130 12.49 5.97 -11.95
C LYS A 130 13.79 5.52 -11.30
N MET A 131 14.62 4.75 -12.00
CA MET A 131 15.84 4.17 -11.46
C MET A 131 17.07 5.07 -11.59
N LYS A 132 17.03 6.13 -12.42
CA LYS A 132 18.16 7.03 -12.68
C LYS A 132 18.80 7.60 -11.43
N ASN A 133 18.02 7.92 -10.41
CA ASN A 133 18.49 8.49 -9.14
C ASN A 133 18.02 7.65 -7.95
N CYS A 134 17.94 6.34 -8.13
CA CYS A 134 17.55 5.44 -7.07
C CYS A 134 18.61 5.43 -5.96
N LEU A 135 18.16 5.58 -4.71
CA LEU A 135 19.08 5.58 -3.55
C LEU A 135 19.52 4.16 -3.15
N PHE A 136 18.82 3.14 -3.63
CA PHE A 136 19.12 1.77 -3.28
C PHE A 136 20.21 1.20 -4.17
N THR A 137 21.15 0.49 -3.55
CA THR A 137 22.18 -0.27 -4.25
C THR A 137 21.60 -1.61 -4.71
N LEU A 138 21.85 -1.95 -5.96
CA LEU A 138 21.38 -3.20 -6.55
C LEU A 138 22.54 -4.16 -6.74
N SER A 139 22.31 -5.42 -6.40
CA SER A 139 23.21 -6.54 -6.67
C SER A 139 22.50 -7.68 -7.40
N GLU A 140 23.28 -8.52 -8.05
CA GLU A 140 22.72 -9.58 -8.88
C GLU A 140 21.91 -10.61 -8.06
N SER A 141 20.88 -11.16 -8.69
CA SER A 141 20.10 -12.27 -8.13
C SER A 141 20.99 -13.48 -7.87
N THR A 142 20.76 -14.16 -6.75
CA THR A 142 21.48 -15.40 -6.40
C THR A 142 20.97 -16.62 -7.17
N LEU A 143 19.87 -16.48 -7.91
CA LEU A 143 19.26 -17.53 -8.72
C LEU A 143 19.60 -17.41 -10.23
N GLY A 144 20.52 -16.51 -10.58
CA GLY A 144 21.07 -16.41 -11.92
C GLY A 144 20.39 -15.37 -12.82
N GLU A 145 20.70 -15.43 -14.11
CA GLU A 145 20.29 -14.46 -15.12
C GLU A 145 18.76 -14.42 -15.36
N GLY A 146 18.31 -13.31 -15.90
CA GLY A 146 16.89 -13.08 -16.21
C GLY A 146 16.00 -12.79 -15.00
N ARG A 147 16.58 -12.65 -13.82
CA ARG A 147 15.89 -12.23 -12.59
C ARG A 147 16.20 -10.75 -12.28
N PRO A 148 15.30 -10.05 -11.59
CA PRO A 148 15.62 -8.70 -11.11
C PRO A 148 16.75 -8.74 -10.10
N GLN A 149 17.57 -7.70 -10.13
CA GLN A 149 18.54 -7.46 -9.08
C GLN A 149 17.85 -7.27 -7.73
N ILE A 150 18.57 -7.53 -6.64
CA ILE A 150 18.10 -7.40 -5.26
C ILE A 150 18.66 -6.14 -4.60
N VAL A 151 17.95 -5.62 -3.61
CA VAL A 151 18.34 -4.41 -2.86
C VAL A 151 19.27 -4.78 -1.72
N GLU A 152 20.51 -4.29 -1.75
CA GLU A 152 21.54 -4.60 -0.74
C GLU A 152 21.19 -4.08 0.66
N GLU A 153 20.48 -2.97 0.78
CA GLU A 153 20.07 -2.38 2.06
C GLU A 153 18.96 -3.17 2.75
N SER A 154 18.36 -4.12 2.06
CA SER A 154 17.32 -4.98 2.64
C SER A 154 17.87 -5.85 3.77
N TYR A 155 17.09 -5.98 4.84
CA TYR A 155 17.43 -6.94 5.89
C TYR A 155 17.07 -8.38 5.51
N GLN A 156 16.11 -8.53 4.59
CA GLN A 156 15.63 -9.80 4.05
C GLN A 156 15.20 -9.60 2.59
N VAL A 157 15.39 -10.62 1.76
CA VAL A 157 14.90 -10.66 0.39
C VAL A 157 14.26 -12.03 0.13
N PHE A 158 13.10 -12.03 -0.52
CA PHE A 158 12.53 -13.23 -1.12
C PHE A 158 12.70 -13.12 -2.64
N GLU A 159 13.37 -14.08 -3.22
CA GLU A 159 13.40 -14.24 -4.68
C GLU A 159 12.25 -15.17 -5.07
N CYS A 160 11.35 -14.68 -5.92
CA CYS A 160 10.06 -15.31 -6.17
C CYS A 160 9.81 -15.53 -7.66
N THR A 161 8.93 -16.49 -7.92
CA THR A 161 8.32 -16.71 -9.24
C THR A 161 6.80 -16.59 -9.12
N TRP A 162 6.17 -15.83 -10.01
CA TRP A 162 4.73 -15.84 -10.13
C TRP A 162 4.29 -17.23 -10.63
N ASP A 163 3.52 -17.90 -9.81
CA ASP A 163 2.92 -19.20 -10.13
C ASP A 163 1.50 -18.95 -10.66
N ASP A 164 1.38 -18.86 -11.96
CA ASP A 164 0.13 -18.55 -12.65
C ASP A 164 -0.80 -19.76 -12.78
N SER A 165 -0.29 -20.98 -12.62
CA SER A 165 -1.07 -22.23 -12.72
C SER A 165 -1.47 -22.80 -11.37
N LEU A 166 -0.65 -22.59 -10.32
CA LEU A 166 -0.78 -23.20 -9.00
C LEU A 166 -0.82 -24.74 -9.01
N GLU A 167 -0.38 -25.35 -10.10
CA GLU A 167 -0.43 -26.83 -10.23
C GLU A 167 0.38 -27.53 -9.15
N SER A 168 1.54 -26.98 -8.81
CA SER A 168 2.41 -27.53 -7.76
C SER A 168 1.87 -27.36 -6.33
N ALA A 169 0.85 -26.53 -6.14
CA ALA A 169 0.28 -26.27 -4.82
C ALA A 169 -0.71 -27.34 -4.36
N PHE A 170 -1.10 -28.25 -5.25
CA PHE A 170 -2.22 -29.17 -5.05
C PHE A 170 -1.86 -30.63 -4.86
N GLU A 171 -0.58 -31.00 -5.01
CA GLU A 171 -0.19 -32.41 -5.04
C GLU A 171 -0.64 -33.21 -3.81
N ASP A 172 -0.77 -32.58 -2.64
CA ASP A 172 -1.08 -33.31 -1.40
C ASP A 172 -2.57 -33.36 -1.02
N LYS A 173 -3.48 -32.56 -1.63
CA LYS A 173 -4.81 -32.39 -1.05
C LYS A 173 -5.99 -32.22 -2.01
N ALA A 174 -5.78 -32.28 -3.30
CA ALA A 174 -6.88 -32.19 -4.27
C ALA A 174 -7.96 -33.25 -4.09
N GLY A 175 -7.62 -34.41 -3.48
CA GLY A 175 -8.56 -35.47 -3.17
C GLY A 175 -9.37 -35.28 -1.88
N GLU A 176 -8.96 -34.39 -0.98
CA GLU A 176 -9.67 -34.18 0.30
C GLU A 176 -10.83 -33.17 0.22
N LEU A 177 -10.88 -32.39 -0.87
CA LEU A 177 -11.86 -31.33 -1.07
C LEU A 177 -12.69 -31.57 -2.32
N GLU A 178 -13.28 -32.75 -2.42
CA GLU A 178 -14.13 -33.14 -3.55
C GLU A 178 -15.24 -32.09 -3.77
N GLY A 179 -15.29 -31.55 -4.98
CA GLY A 179 -16.25 -30.52 -5.37
C GLY A 179 -15.90 -29.08 -4.97
N TYR A 180 -14.75 -28.83 -4.36
CA TYR A 180 -14.28 -27.49 -4.05
C TYR A 180 -13.32 -26.97 -5.13
N GLU A 181 -13.76 -25.98 -5.88
CA GLU A 181 -12.85 -25.20 -6.74
C GLU A 181 -12.31 -24.00 -5.95
N PRO A 182 -11.00 -23.98 -5.68
CA PRO A 182 -10.41 -22.85 -4.95
C PRO A 182 -10.60 -21.54 -5.74
N PRO A 183 -11.09 -20.46 -5.11
CA PRO A 183 -11.39 -19.21 -5.79
C PRO A 183 -10.15 -18.52 -6.37
N TYR A 184 -8.95 -18.92 -6.00
CA TYR A 184 -7.71 -18.28 -6.44
C TYR A 184 -7.37 -18.50 -7.93
N ARG A 185 -7.96 -19.47 -8.62
CA ARG A 185 -7.83 -19.57 -10.08
C ARG A 185 -8.42 -18.37 -10.80
N SER A 186 -9.45 -17.77 -10.23
CA SER A 186 -10.13 -16.61 -10.81
C SER A 186 -9.54 -15.28 -10.36
N PHE A 187 -8.59 -15.24 -9.43
CA PHE A 187 -7.95 -14.01 -8.98
C PHE A 187 -6.41 -14.05 -8.92
N ASN A 188 -5.80 -14.84 -9.80
CA ASN A 188 -4.35 -14.87 -9.97
C ASN A 188 -3.99 -14.38 -11.38
N GLY A 189 -3.37 -13.21 -11.45
CA GLY A 189 -3.13 -12.48 -12.67
C GLY A 189 -3.94 -11.17 -12.73
N ILE A 190 -4.41 -10.76 -13.90
CA ILE A 190 -5.31 -9.61 -14.04
C ILE A 190 -6.72 -10.04 -13.66
N THR A 191 -7.22 -9.52 -12.56
CA THR A 191 -8.45 -9.99 -11.92
C THR A 191 -9.59 -8.98 -11.97
N SER A 192 -9.28 -7.74 -12.38
CA SER A 192 -10.28 -6.69 -12.54
C SER A 192 -9.84 -5.66 -13.57
N LYS A 193 -10.73 -4.73 -13.92
CA LYS A 193 -10.41 -3.61 -14.83
C LYS A 193 -9.17 -2.81 -14.40
N PHE A 194 -8.88 -2.74 -13.10
CA PHE A 194 -7.83 -1.89 -12.56
C PHE A 194 -6.78 -2.63 -11.72
N GLY A 195 -7.06 -3.86 -11.34
CA GLY A 195 -6.26 -4.62 -10.38
C GLY A 195 -5.70 -5.91 -10.93
N ALA A 196 -4.57 -6.29 -10.37
CA ALA A 196 -3.94 -7.58 -10.55
C ALA A 196 -3.53 -8.15 -9.19
N HIS A 197 -3.64 -9.46 -9.07
CA HIS A 197 -3.16 -10.25 -7.94
C HIS A 197 -2.15 -11.25 -8.45
N PHE A 198 -1.04 -11.39 -7.75
CA PHE A 198 0.01 -12.32 -8.13
C PHE A 198 0.36 -13.22 -6.95
N ILE A 199 0.18 -14.52 -7.12
CA ILE A 199 0.65 -15.51 -6.15
C ILE A 199 2.12 -15.82 -6.46
N LEU A 200 2.98 -15.31 -5.61
CA LEU A 200 4.44 -15.33 -5.78
C LEU A 200 5.02 -16.47 -4.96
N LYS A 201 5.30 -17.58 -5.60
CA LYS A 201 6.03 -18.70 -4.98
C LYS A 201 7.41 -18.22 -4.56
N ILE A 202 7.77 -18.45 -3.30
CA ILE A 202 9.10 -18.13 -2.77
C ILE A 202 10.06 -19.24 -3.20
N ASP A 203 11.02 -18.89 -4.05
CA ASP A 203 12.07 -19.79 -4.51
C ASP A 203 13.27 -19.79 -3.56
N LYS A 204 13.57 -18.62 -2.95
CA LYS A 204 14.70 -18.46 -2.05
C LYS A 204 14.47 -17.32 -1.07
N ILE A 205 14.95 -17.50 0.15
CA ILE A 205 15.00 -16.47 1.19
C ILE A 205 16.45 -16.13 1.46
N LEU A 206 16.79 -14.85 1.35
CA LEU A 206 18.07 -14.28 1.74
C LEU A 206 17.86 -13.38 2.95
N MET A 207 18.80 -13.40 3.89
CA MET A 207 18.70 -12.59 5.10
C MET A 207 20.10 -12.13 5.50
N LYS A 208 20.21 -10.90 6.03
CA LYS A 208 21.47 -10.44 6.60
C LYS A 208 21.88 -11.33 7.76
N GLU A 209 23.15 -11.67 7.84
CA GLU A 209 23.74 -12.62 8.82
C GLU A 209 23.20 -12.41 10.25
N LYS A 210 23.19 -11.18 10.72
CA LYS A 210 22.67 -10.82 12.04
C LYS A 210 21.25 -11.34 12.31
N TYR A 211 20.37 -11.28 11.33
CA TYR A 211 18.98 -11.72 11.47
C TYR A 211 18.83 -13.22 11.20
N HIS A 212 19.62 -13.74 10.23
CA HIS A 212 19.72 -15.17 9.98
C HIS A 212 20.13 -15.91 11.26
N ASP A 213 21.20 -15.49 11.90
CA ASP A 213 21.71 -16.11 13.12
C ASP A 213 20.69 -16.02 14.26
N ALA A 214 19.95 -14.92 14.35
CA ALA A 214 18.89 -14.81 15.34
C ALA A 214 17.78 -15.83 15.08
N ILE A 215 17.39 -16.05 13.84
CA ILE A 215 16.35 -17.05 13.50
C ILE A 215 16.83 -18.46 13.82
N VAL A 216 18.07 -18.80 13.46
CA VAL A 216 18.63 -20.14 13.63
C VAL A 216 18.93 -20.47 15.11
N ASN A 217 19.44 -19.48 15.85
CA ASN A 217 19.92 -19.67 17.24
C ASN A 217 18.92 -19.23 18.31
N GLY A 218 17.76 -18.74 17.93
CA GLY A 218 16.72 -18.22 18.83
C GLY A 218 16.66 -16.69 18.89
N VAL A 219 15.46 -16.18 18.59
CA VAL A 219 15.19 -14.75 18.49
C VAL A 219 15.03 -14.11 19.87
N LYS A 220 15.67 -12.96 20.07
CA LYS A 220 15.45 -12.06 21.22
C LYS A 220 14.80 -10.77 20.72
N SER A 221 14.11 -10.05 21.60
CA SER A 221 13.43 -8.79 21.24
C SER A 221 14.35 -7.76 20.52
N SER A 222 15.62 -7.75 20.88
CA SER A 222 16.64 -6.88 20.24
C SER A 222 17.08 -7.32 18.84
N ASN A 223 16.70 -8.52 18.42
CA ASN A 223 17.13 -9.08 17.15
C ASN A 223 16.12 -8.88 16.01
N PHE A 224 14.96 -8.29 16.31
CA PHE A 224 14.00 -7.99 15.24
C PHE A 224 14.50 -6.83 14.40
N PRO A 225 14.37 -6.92 13.07
CA PRO A 225 14.65 -5.79 12.20
C PRO A 225 13.64 -4.67 12.43
N PRO A 226 14.03 -3.41 12.29
CA PRO A 226 13.09 -2.32 12.24
C PRO A 226 12.29 -2.41 10.93
N VAL A 227 10.96 -2.40 11.05
CA VAL A 227 10.05 -2.57 9.91
C VAL A 227 9.43 -1.24 9.54
N PRO A 228 9.54 -0.80 8.26
CA PRO A 228 8.82 0.37 7.78
C PRO A 228 7.34 0.03 7.64
N VAL A 229 6.48 0.91 8.13
CA VAL A 229 5.05 0.72 8.11
C VAL A 229 4.37 1.87 7.37
N ASP A 230 3.68 1.56 6.29
CA ASP A 230 2.66 2.42 5.71
C ASP A 230 1.46 2.41 6.68
N TYR A 231 1.06 3.58 7.15
CA TYR A 231 -0.02 3.70 8.13
C TYR A 231 -1.42 3.50 7.52
N GLY A 232 -1.46 3.21 6.22
CA GLY A 232 -2.71 3.03 5.49
C GLY A 232 -3.47 4.32 5.23
N TYR A 233 -2.94 5.46 5.67
CA TYR A 233 -3.56 6.77 5.50
C TYR A 233 -2.71 7.67 4.61
N ARG A 234 -3.37 8.32 3.68
CA ARG A 234 -2.77 9.34 2.82
C ARG A 234 -3.80 10.42 2.48
N ASP A 235 -3.34 11.62 2.39
CA ASP A 235 -4.08 12.75 1.84
C ASP A 235 -3.58 13.10 0.42
N SER A 236 -3.97 14.25 -0.10
CA SER A 236 -3.54 14.70 -1.43
C SER A 236 -2.06 15.05 -1.53
N THR A 237 -1.37 15.23 -0.40
CA THR A 237 -0.01 15.74 -0.33
C THR A 237 0.97 14.82 0.36
N ASN A 238 0.51 13.98 1.29
CA ASN A 238 1.37 13.17 2.15
C ASN A 238 0.92 11.72 2.22
N PHE A 239 1.91 10.83 2.35
CA PHE A 239 1.74 9.51 2.94
C PHE A 239 2.09 9.56 4.43
N TRP A 240 1.32 8.85 5.23
CA TRP A 240 1.58 8.71 6.65
C TRP A 240 2.24 7.37 6.92
N CYS A 241 3.47 7.44 7.40
CA CYS A 241 4.28 6.28 7.71
C CYS A 241 4.54 6.21 9.21
N SER A 242 4.79 5.02 9.72
CA SER A 242 5.22 4.81 11.09
C SER A 242 6.63 4.28 11.13
N ARG A 243 7.46 4.90 11.92
CA ARG A 243 8.63 4.29 12.52
C ARG A 243 8.18 3.61 13.81
N PHE A 244 9.05 2.87 14.42
CA PHE A 244 8.81 2.07 15.60
C PHE A 244 7.89 2.68 16.70
N LYS A 245 7.69 4.00 16.78
CA LYS A 245 6.88 4.64 17.85
C LYS A 245 5.93 5.74 17.42
N LYS A 246 6.22 6.46 16.34
CA LYS A 246 5.41 7.61 15.90
C LYS A 246 5.27 7.62 14.39
N PRO A 247 4.07 7.81 13.86
CA PRO A 247 3.87 8.06 12.46
C PRO A 247 4.57 9.38 12.07
N PHE A 248 5.06 9.44 10.83
CA PHE A 248 5.52 10.67 10.20
C PHE A 248 4.99 10.70 8.76
N SER A 249 4.89 11.89 8.20
CA SER A 249 4.45 12.04 6.83
C SER A 249 5.63 12.25 5.90
N GLU A 250 5.56 11.68 4.71
CA GLU A 250 6.44 12.03 3.59
C GLU A 250 5.60 12.69 2.48
N LYS A 251 6.23 13.72 1.87
CA LYS A 251 5.59 14.50 0.83
C LYS A 251 5.42 13.64 -0.43
N ILE A 252 4.22 13.65 -1.00
CA ILE A 252 3.99 12.99 -2.29
C ILE A 252 4.76 13.76 -3.37
N PRO A 253 5.54 13.08 -4.23
CA PRO A 253 6.22 13.75 -5.33
C PRO A 253 5.24 14.49 -6.22
N GLU A 254 5.54 15.77 -6.51
CA GLU A 254 4.76 16.56 -7.45
C GLU A 254 5.02 16.02 -8.87
N LYS A 255 3.97 15.64 -9.56
CA LYS A 255 4.02 15.34 -10.99
C LYS A 255 3.49 16.52 -11.77
N ASN A 256 4.27 16.97 -12.72
CA ASN A 256 3.93 18.10 -13.57
C ASN A 256 2.73 17.84 -14.50
N ASN A 257 2.40 16.58 -14.78
CA ASN A 257 1.24 16.22 -15.59
C ASN A 257 0.40 15.18 -14.89
N GLY A 258 -0.84 15.53 -14.54
CA GLY A 258 -1.82 14.58 -14.05
C GLY A 258 -2.14 13.53 -15.11
N ASP A 259 -2.16 12.27 -14.74
CA ASP A 259 -2.71 11.21 -15.58
C ASP A 259 -4.24 11.25 -15.49
N VAL A 260 -4.91 11.04 -16.63
CA VAL A 260 -6.38 10.96 -16.71
C VAL A 260 -6.93 9.95 -15.71
N LYS A 261 -6.27 8.80 -15.55
CA LYS A 261 -6.65 7.77 -14.58
C LYS A 261 -6.62 8.26 -13.14
N SER A 262 -5.70 9.16 -12.81
CA SER A 262 -5.65 9.78 -11.49
C SER A 262 -6.83 10.72 -11.25
N VAL A 263 -7.30 11.41 -12.29
CA VAL A 263 -8.48 12.29 -12.23
C VAL A 263 -9.74 11.44 -12.12
N ILE A 264 -9.88 10.38 -12.92
CA ILE A 264 -11.00 9.43 -12.84
C ILE A 264 -11.10 8.86 -11.42
N TYR A 265 -9.99 8.35 -10.90
CA TYR A 265 -9.93 7.80 -9.55
C TYR A 265 -10.35 8.82 -8.48
N ALA A 266 -9.94 10.08 -8.62
CA ALA A 266 -10.32 11.13 -7.69
C ALA A 266 -11.82 11.48 -7.85
N ALA A 267 -12.32 11.57 -9.08
CA ALA A 267 -13.70 11.93 -9.40
C ALA A 267 -14.69 10.89 -8.86
N ASP A 268 -14.40 9.59 -9.06
CA ASP A 268 -15.27 8.49 -8.60
C ASP A 268 -15.49 8.46 -7.08
N ARG A 269 -14.61 9.12 -6.33
CA ARG A 269 -14.62 9.15 -4.87
C ARG A 269 -15.28 10.39 -4.26
N ILE A 270 -15.61 11.38 -5.08
CA ILE A 270 -16.21 12.63 -4.56
C ILE A 270 -17.65 12.40 -4.15
N ASP A 271 -18.39 11.69 -4.99
CA ASP A 271 -19.83 11.49 -4.73
C ASP A 271 -20.32 10.14 -5.27
N PRO A 272 -21.20 9.44 -4.55
CA PRO A 272 -21.75 8.16 -5.00
C PRO A 272 -22.72 8.28 -6.17
N ASP A 273 -23.44 9.40 -6.28
CA ASP A 273 -24.57 9.58 -7.21
C ASP A 273 -24.18 10.39 -8.46
N VAL A 274 -23.14 11.22 -8.36
CA VAL A 274 -22.66 12.04 -9.49
C VAL A 274 -21.36 11.45 -10.03
N LYS A 275 -21.35 11.10 -11.31
CA LYS A 275 -20.21 10.49 -12.00
C LYS A 275 -19.65 11.38 -13.10
N PHE A 276 -18.39 11.16 -13.44
CA PHE A 276 -17.69 11.87 -14.51
C PHE A 276 -17.39 10.89 -15.64
N THR A 277 -17.54 11.35 -16.88
CA THR A 277 -17.04 10.59 -18.04
C THR A 277 -15.51 10.68 -18.13
N GLU A 278 -14.90 9.72 -18.85
CA GLU A 278 -13.45 9.73 -19.08
C GLU A 278 -13.01 10.99 -19.83
N ASP A 279 -13.79 11.44 -20.82
CA ASP A 279 -13.52 12.66 -21.59
C ASP A 279 -13.59 13.91 -20.71
N ALA A 280 -14.55 13.97 -19.82
CA ALA A 280 -14.62 15.05 -18.82
C ALA A 280 -13.39 15.06 -17.92
N CYS A 281 -12.99 13.90 -17.40
CA CYS A 281 -11.78 13.76 -16.61
C CYS A 281 -10.50 14.16 -17.36
N ALA A 282 -10.40 13.82 -18.64
CA ALA A 282 -9.26 14.22 -19.48
C ALA A 282 -9.06 15.73 -19.54
N LYS A 283 -10.16 16.51 -19.55
CA LYS A 283 -10.08 17.98 -19.54
C LYS A 283 -9.64 18.55 -18.21
N LEU A 284 -9.84 17.80 -17.12
CA LEU A 284 -9.48 18.20 -15.76
C LEU A 284 -8.03 17.88 -15.39
N VAL A 285 -7.29 17.16 -16.22
CA VAL A 285 -5.87 16.83 -16.03
C VAL A 285 -5.00 18.06 -15.79
N LYS A 286 -5.39 19.22 -16.35
CA LYS A 286 -4.67 20.49 -16.20
C LYS A 286 -4.80 21.10 -14.80
N ILE A 287 -5.72 20.61 -13.97
CA ILE A 287 -5.90 21.13 -12.60
C ILE A 287 -4.77 20.58 -11.73
N PRO A 288 -3.98 21.45 -11.08
CA PRO A 288 -2.96 21.00 -10.14
C PRO A 288 -3.56 20.10 -9.06
N ARG A 289 -2.86 19.05 -8.72
CA ARG A 289 -3.34 17.98 -7.83
C ARG A 289 -3.84 18.48 -6.49
N VAL A 290 -3.18 19.49 -5.94
CA VAL A 290 -3.56 20.13 -4.67
C VAL A 290 -4.94 20.79 -4.73
N PHE A 291 -5.41 21.20 -5.90
CA PHE A 291 -6.72 21.82 -6.10
C PHE A 291 -7.76 20.86 -6.68
N LEU A 292 -7.35 19.67 -7.13
CA LEU A 292 -8.23 18.77 -7.86
C LEU A 292 -9.43 18.34 -7.02
N LYS A 293 -9.22 17.93 -5.77
CA LYS A 293 -10.32 17.51 -4.88
C LYS A 293 -11.34 18.64 -4.67
N ALA A 294 -10.85 19.85 -4.37
CA ALA A 294 -11.72 21.01 -4.17
C ALA A 294 -12.48 21.36 -5.44
N ALA A 295 -11.82 21.30 -6.60
CA ALA A 295 -12.45 21.57 -7.89
C ALA A 295 -13.53 20.53 -8.22
N LEU A 296 -13.27 19.25 -8.03
CA LEU A 296 -14.23 18.18 -8.26
C LEU A 296 -15.43 18.29 -7.31
N THR A 297 -15.19 18.56 -6.02
CA THR A 297 -16.28 18.78 -5.04
C THR A 297 -17.18 19.93 -5.44
N GLN A 298 -16.60 21.04 -5.87
CA GLN A 298 -17.39 22.18 -6.33
C GLN A 298 -18.21 21.85 -7.59
N MET A 299 -17.63 21.11 -8.53
CA MET A 299 -18.34 20.67 -9.74
C MET A 299 -19.52 19.75 -9.41
N VAL A 300 -19.32 18.83 -8.47
CA VAL A 300 -20.39 17.92 -8.01
C VAL A 300 -21.52 18.71 -7.33
N ASN A 301 -21.20 19.69 -6.50
CA ASN A 301 -22.22 20.51 -5.84
C ASN A 301 -23.08 21.27 -6.88
N ILE A 302 -22.46 21.89 -7.86
CA ILE A 302 -23.18 22.58 -8.94
C ILE A 302 -24.00 21.58 -9.77
N ALA A 303 -23.45 20.41 -10.07
CA ALA A 303 -24.15 19.37 -10.80
C ALA A 303 -25.43 18.93 -10.07
N LYS A 304 -25.35 18.76 -8.74
CA LYS A 304 -26.52 18.43 -7.90
C LYS A 304 -27.59 19.55 -7.93
N GLU A 305 -27.19 20.80 -7.87
CA GLU A 305 -28.10 21.93 -7.99
C GLU A 305 -28.83 21.99 -9.34
N GLU A 306 -28.15 21.56 -10.41
CA GLU A 306 -28.69 21.52 -11.77
C GLU A 306 -29.36 20.16 -12.11
N GLY A 307 -29.43 19.21 -11.16
CA GLY A 307 -30.01 17.89 -11.36
C GLY A 307 -29.20 16.97 -12.29
N ILE A 308 -27.90 17.24 -12.44
CA ILE A 308 -26.98 16.48 -13.31
C ILE A 308 -26.34 15.35 -12.49
N THR A 309 -26.54 14.11 -12.94
CA THR A 309 -25.95 12.91 -12.32
C THR A 309 -24.73 12.37 -13.08
N LEU A 310 -24.54 12.77 -14.36
CA LEU A 310 -23.39 12.42 -15.17
C LEU A 310 -22.75 13.67 -15.76
N ILE A 311 -21.51 13.94 -15.33
CA ILE A 311 -20.73 15.09 -15.81
C ILE A 311 -19.92 14.65 -17.02
N ASP A 312 -20.44 14.97 -18.18
CA ASP A 312 -19.79 14.90 -19.47
C ASP A 312 -19.22 16.27 -19.91
N GLU A 313 -18.78 16.39 -21.14
CA GLU A 313 -18.24 17.65 -21.69
C GLU A 313 -19.29 18.78 -21.70
N ALA A 314 -20.54 18.47 -22.01
CA ALA A 314 -21.61 19.46 -22.04
C ALA A 314 -21.94 19.94 -20.64
N ALA A 315 -22.05 19.04 -19.69
CA ALA A 315 -22.24 19.36 -18.27
C ALA A 315 -21.09 20.19 -17.68
N LEU A 316 -19.82 19.88 -18.06
CA LEU A 316 -18.68 20.70 -17.66
C LEU A 316 -18.79 22.17 -18.15
N ASN A 317 -19.29 22.39 -19.35
CA ASN A 317 -19.49 23.74 -19.87
C ASN A 317 -20.54 24.49 -19.05
N ILE A 318 -21.68 23.86 -18.76
CA ILE A 318 -22.74 24.42 -17.90
C ILE A 318 -22.18 24.80 -16.53
N ILE A 319 -21.46 23.88 -15.89
CA ILE A 319 -20.86 24.07 -14.57
C ILE A 319 -19.86 25.22 -14.59
N ASN A 320 -19.01 25.30 -15.63
CA ASN A 320 -18.03 26.37 -15.75
C ASN A 320 -18.66 27.75 -15.96
N ASP A 321 -19.73 27.83 -16.74
CA ASP A 321 -20.46 29.08 -16.97
C ASP A 321 -21.15 29.58 -15.70
N LYS A 322 -21.71 28.69 -14.90
CA LYS A 322 -22.28 29.03 -13.59
C LYS A 322 -21.22 29.58 -12.64
N ARG A 323 -20.07 28.90 -12.54
CA ARG A 323 -18.92 29.34 -11.74
C ARG A 323 -18.40 30.73 -12.13
N ARG A 324 -18.44 31.05 -13.42
CA ARG A 324 -18.03 32.39 -13.92
C ARG A 324 -19.03 33.48 -13.51
N LYS A 325 -20.32 33.14 -13.46
CA LYS A 325 -21.38 34.07 -13.03
C LYS A 325 -21.35 34.38 -11.53
N GLU A 326 -21.03 33.36 -10.72
CA GLU A 326 -20.91 33.50 -9.26
C GLU A 326 -19.67 34.29 -8.81
N LYS A 327 -18.66 34.43 -9.66
CA LYS A 327 -17.44 35.20 -9.38
C LYS A 327 -17.51 36.68 -9.82
N LYS A 328 -18.58 37.07 -10.47
CA LYS A 328 -18.88 38.47 -10.81
C LYS A 328 -19.86 39.10 -9.83
#